data_d33b137810a848dd66ee2228a3a4a3f2
#
_entry.id   d33b137810a848dd66ee2228a3a4a3f2
#
_cell.length_a   1.000
_cell.length_b   1.000
_cell.length_c   1.000
_cell.angle_alpha   90.00
_cell.angle_beta   90.00
_cell.angle_gamma   90.00
#
_symmetry.space_group_name_H-M   'P 1'
#
loop_
_entity.id
_entity.type
_entity.pdbx_description
1 polymer ?
#
loop_
_entity_poly.entity_id
_entity_poly.type
_entity_poly.pdbx_seq_one_letter_code
_entity_poly.pdbx_strand_id
1 'polypeptide(L)'
;MGNEIRPKEIQKLLEKVEGTPQEALISRLALRSMKQARYTPENAGHFGLAAQYYTHFTSPIRRYPDLQIHRIIKENLRGRLSDDRMAHYEKILPEVATQSSEMERRAEEAERETVKLKKSRIYAGSDRRGIRRCDLRYYKMGSIRGTAEYDRRSCTCGEYEGRPL
;
A
#
# COMPACT_ATOMS: atom_id res chain seq x y z
N MET A 1 -9.85 13.39 -25.39
CA MET A 1 -9.54 14.18 -24.17
C MET A 1 -10.07 13.39 -22.99
N GLY A 2 -9.19 12.67 -22.27
CA GLY A 2 -9.58 11.94 -21.07
C GLY A 2 -9.84 12.93 -19.94
N ASN A 3 -10.99 12.84 -19.30
CA ASN A 3 -11.27 13.63 -18.10
C ASN A 3 -10.25 13.21 -17.03
N GLU A 4 -9.37 14.12 -16.63
CA GLU A 4 -8.52 13.92 -15.46
C GLU A 4 -9.40 13.83 -14.22
N ILE A 5 -9.46 12.64 -13.62
CA ILE A 5 -10.22 12.42 -12.39
C ILE A 5 -9.51 13.16 -11.24
N ARG A 6 -10.24 14.04 -10.58
CA ARG A 6 -9.72 14.79 -9.44
C ARG A 6 -9.84 13.98 -8.13
N PRO A 7 -8.90 14.12 -7.18
CA PRO A 7 -8.96 13.41 -5.89
C PRO A 7 -10.30 13.57 -5.16
N LYS A 8 -10.86 14.78 -5.20
CA LYS A 8 -12.16 15.10 -4.59
C LYS A 8 -13.34 14.33 -5.19
N GLU A 9 -13.24 13.91 -6.45
CA GLU A 9 -14.31 13.13 -7.10
C GLU A 9 -14.34 11.70 -6.58
N ILE A 10 -13.16 11.10 -6.36
CA ILE A 10 -13.05 9.78 -5.73
C ILE A 10 -13.53 9.84 -4.28
N GLN A 11 -13.17 10.88 -3.53
CA GLN A 11 -13.64 11.05 -2.17
C GLN A 11 -15.17 11.12 -2.12
N LYS A 12 -15.80 11.94 -2.95
CA LYS A 12 -17.27 12.03 -3.05
C LYS A 12 -17.92 10.70 -3.45
N LEU A 13 -17.26 9.93 -4.30
CA LEU A 13 -17.74 8.60 -4.68
C LEU A 13 -17.72 7.66 -3.46
N LEU A 14 -16.64 7.67 -2.68
CA LEU A 14 -16.50 6.83 -1.49
C LEU A 14 -17.52 7.23 -0.41
N GLU A 15 -17.70 8.53 -0.17
CA GLU A 15 -18.71 9.05 0.76
C GLU A 15 -20.16 8.62 0.38
N LYS A 16 -20.47 8.58 -0.93
CA LYS A 16 -21.80 8.12 -1.40
C LYS A 16 -22.05 6.64 -1.20
N VAL A 17 -21.00 5.85 -1.12
CA VAL A 17 -21.08 4.39 -1.03
C VAL A 17 -20.91 3.91 0.42
N GLU A 18 -20.49 4.80 1.31
CA GLU A 18 -20.31 4.53 2.73
C GLU A 18 -21.62 4.00 3.36
N GLY A 19 -21.52 2.90 4.11
CA GLY A 19 -22.65 2.21 4.72
C GLY A 19 -23.51 1.37 3.77
N THR A 20 -23.17 1.29 2.48
CA THR A 20 -23.88 0.41 1.53
C THR A 20 -23.23 -0.98 1.45
N PRO A 21 -23.99 -2.03 1.06
CA PRO A 21 -23.41 -3.36 0.86
C PRO A 21 -22.29 -3.41 -0.19
N GLN A 22 -22.23 -2.42 -1.10
CA GLN A 22 -21.25 -2.32 -2.18
C GLN A 22 -19.99 -1.57 -1.78
N GLU A 23 -19.93 -0.94 -0.62
CA GLU A 23 -18.80 -0.13 -0.15
C GLU A 23 -17.47 -0.86 -0.26
N ALA A 24 -17.39 -2.08 0.28
CA ALA A 24 -16.16 -2.87 0.28
C ALA A 24 -15.65 -3.20 -1.14
N LEU A 25 -16.56 -3.43 -2.09
CA LEU A 25 -16.21 -3.72 -3.48
C LEU A 25 -15.73 -2.47 -4.19
N ILE A 26 -16.48 -1.36 -4.07
CA ILE A 26 -16.18 -0.09 -4.77
C ILE A 26 -14.89 0.52 -4.22
N SER A 27 -14.70 0.56 -2.90
CA SER A 27 -13.47 1.03 -2.27
C SER A 27 -12.24 0.25 -2.76
N ARG A 28 -12.37 -1.07 -2.89
CA ARG A 28 -11.31 -1.94 -3.40
C ARG A 28 -10.98 -1.68 -4.87
N LEU A 29 -12.00 -1.48 -5.71
CA LEU A 29 -11.82 -1.16 -7.12
C LEU A 29 -11.18 0.22 -7.28
N ALA A 30 -11.63 1.23 -6.52
CA ALA A 30 -11.05 2.55 -6.51
C ALA A 30 -9.56 2.52 -6.13
N LEU A 31 -9.19 1.83 -5.04
CA LEU A 31 -7.79 1.65 -4.65
C LEU A 31 -6.94 0.95 -5.71
N ARG A 32 -7.49 -0.05 -6.40
CA ARG A 32 -6.78 -0.75 -7.48
C ARG A 32 -6.60 0.09 -8.75
N SER A 33 -7.47 1.05 -8.99
CA SER A 33 -7.36 1.95 -10.15
C SER A 33 -6.31 3.03 -9.96
N MET A 34 -5.89 3.30 -8.71
CA MET A 34 -4.86 4.29 -8.42
C MET A 34 -3.47 3.78 -8.82
N LYS A 35 -2.64 4.68 -9.35
CA LYS A 35 -1.23 4.40 -9.60
C LYS A 35 -0.50 4.17 -8.28
N GLN A 36 0.48 3.27 -8.30
CA GLN A 36 1.35 3.06 -7.15
C GLN A 36 2.18 4.31 -6.88
N ALA A 37 2.30 4.69 -5.61
CA ALA A 37 3.13 5.81 -5.19
C ALA A 37 4.61 5.55 -5.53
N ARG A 38 5.34 6.61 -5.86
CA ARG A 38 6.78 6.59 -6.13
C ARG A 38 7.42 7.86 -5.58
N TYR A 39 8.69 7.79 -5.23
CA TYR A 39 9.48 8.97 -4.96
C TYR A 39 9.84 9.68 -6.25
N THR A 40 9.79 11.00 -6.24
CA THR A 40 10.20 11.85 -7.34
C THR A 40 10.77 13.15 -6.77
N PRO A 41 11.81 13.75 -7.38
CA PRO A 41 12.29 15.09 -7.00
C PRO A 41 11.30 16.19 -7.41
N GLU A 42 10.44 15.91 -8.40
CA GLU A 42 9.43 16.85 -8.87
C GLU A 42 8.20 16.86 -7.95
N ASN A 43 7.70 18.07 -7.67
CA ASN A 43 6.48 18.18 -6.88
C ASN A 43 5.23 17.91 -7.73
N ALA A 44 4.78 16.67 -7.72
CA ALA A 44 3.53 16.26 -8.36
C ALA A 44 2.32 16.31 -7.40
N GLY A 45 2.51 16.74 -6.16
CA GLY A 45 1.50 16.63 -5.10
C GLY A 45 1.22 15.18 -4.69
N HIS A 46 0.24 15.00 -3.83
CA HIS A 46 -0.20 13.67 -3.40
C HIS A 46 -1.69 13.47 -3.68
N PHE A 47 -1.99 12.66 -4.68
CA PHE A 47 -3.37 12.45 -5.15
C PHE A 47 -4.28 11.91 -4.04
N GLY A 48 -3.88 10.86 -3.34
CA GLY A 48 -4.71 10.21 -2.32
C GLY A 48 -4.99 11.07 -1.08
N LEU A 49 -4.11 12.05 -0.77
CA LEU A 49 -4.29 13.00 0.33
C LEU A 49 -4.85 14.34 -0.15
N ALA A 50 -5.03 14.53 -1.45
CA ALA A 50 -5.39 15.81 -2.07
C ALA A 50 -4.47 16.97 -1.62
N ALA A 51 -3.20 16.67 -1.33
CA ALA A 51 -2.21 17.62 -0.85
C ALA A 51 -1.38 18.16 -2.02
N GLN A 52 -1.22 19.50 -2.09
CA GLN A 52 -0.42 20.16 -3.11
C GLN A 52 1.08 19.93 -2.88
N TYR A 53 1.51 19.87 -1.64
CA TYR A 53 2.88 19.58 -1.23
C TYR A 53 2.88 18.42 -0.25
N TYR A 54 3.66 17.40 -0.53
CA TYR A 54 3.76 16.26 0.35
C TYR A 54 5.15 15.61 0.23
N THR A 55 5.72 15.26 1.36
CA THR A 55 6.94 14.47 1.40
C THR A 55 6.97 13.56 2.62
N HIS A 56 7.65 12.44 2.50
CA HIS A 56 7.99 11.62 3.63
C HIS A 56 9.09 12.31 4.46
N PHE A 57 8.93 12.36 5.77
CA PHE A 57 9.85 13.09 6.65
C PHE A 57 10.16 12.37 7.97
N THR A 58 9.22 11.58 8.47
CA THR A 58 9.19 11.14 9.87
C THR A 58 9.99 9.88 10.18
N SER A 59 10.53 9.18 9.18
CA SER A 59 11.21 7.89 9.38
C SER A 59 12.59 7.80 8.71
N PRO A 60 13.55 8.69 9.05
CA PRO A 60 14.87 8.73 8.40
C PRO A 60 15.74 7.50 8.67
N ILE A 61 15.41 6.69 9.68
CA ILE A 61 16.17 5.46 10.01
C ILE A 61 15.95 4.38 8.95
N ARG A 62 14.70 4.24 8.44
CA ARG A 62 14.32 3.15 7.53
C ARG A 62 14.00 3.62 6.10
N ARG A 63 13.83 4.92 5.87
CA ARG A 63 13.55 5.49 4.55
C ARG A 63 14.63 6.48 4.18
N TYR A 64 15.39 6.15 3.16
CA TYR A 64 16.49 6.99 2.68
C TYR A 64 16.04 8.37 2.16
N PRO A 65 14.89 8.52 1.46
CA PRO A 65 14.39 9.83 1.07
C PRO A 65 14.17 10.78 2.26
N ASP A 66 13.63 10.29 3.37
CA ASP A 66 13.44 11.09 4.59
C ASP A 66 14.80 11.59 5.09
N LEU A 67 15.82 10.71 5.12
CA LEU A 67 17.18 11.09 5.54
C LEU A 67 17.77 12.17 4.63
N GLN A 68 17.57 12.08 3.33
CA GLN A 68 18.05 13.09 2.38
C GLN A 68 17.38 14.44 2.61
N ILE A 69 16.07 14.47 2.84
CA ILE A 69 15.37 15.71 3.17
C ILE A 69 15.90 16.33 4.46
N HIS A 70 16.14 15.52 5.51
CA HIS A 70 16.77 16.01 6.74
C HIS A 70 18.16 16.62 6.50
N ARG A 71 18.96 16.04 5.60
CA ARG A 71 20.29 16.57 5.24
C ARG A 71 20.17 17.90 4.52
N ILE A 72 19.32 18.00 3.50
CA ILE A 72 19.09 19.22 2.73
C ILE A 72 18.58 20.35 3.63
N ILE A 73 17.59 20.07 4.50
CA ILE A 73 17.09 21.06 5.46
C ILE A 73 18.17 21.53 6.40
N LYS A 74 19.02 20.63 6.94
CA LYS A 74 20.13 21.02 7.81
C LYS A 74 21.18 21.89 7.10
N GLU A 75 21.49 21.59 5.84
CA GLU A 75 22.41 22.41 5.04
C GLU A 75 21.81 23.80 4.79
N ASN A 76 20.51 23.87 4.45
CA ASN A 76 19.82 25.14 4.26
C ASN A 76 19.78 25.99 5.55
N LEU A 77 19.39 25.41 6.68
CA LEU A 77 19.33 26.11 7.97
C LEU A 77 20.70 26.61 8.45
N ARG A 78 21.79 25.97 8.04
CA ARG A 78 23.16 26.38 8.35
C ARG A 78 23.75 27.35 7.32
N GLY A 79 22.98 27.76 6.32
CA GLY A 79 23.47 28.62 5.23
C GLY A 79 24.57 27.97 4.36
N ARG A 80 24.59 26.63 4.31
CA ARG A 80 25.62 25.87 3.55
C ARG A 80 25.06 25.34 2.21
N LEU A 81 23.82 25.62 1.86
CA LEU A 81 23.21 25.23 0.59
C LEU A 81 23.61 26.24 -0.49
N SER A 82 24.84 26.11 -1.02
CA SER A 82 25.32 26.90 -2.14
C SER A 82 24.77 26.41 -3.47
N ASP A 83 24.95 27.21 -4.53
CA ASP A 83 24.51 26.83 -5.88
C ASP A 83 25.14 25.52 -6.36
N ASP A 84 26.42 25.30 -6.05
CA ASP A 84 27.11 24.05 -6.34
C ASP A 84 26.47 22.85 -5.63
N ARG A 85 26.01 23.06 -4.39
CA ARG A 85 25.30 22.01 -3.63
C ARG A 85 23.92 21.75 -4.18
N MET A 86 23.22 22.77 -4.62
CA MET A 86 21.91 22.62 -5.29
C MET A 86 22.07 21.83 -6.58
N ALA A 87 23.03 22.21 -7.45
CA ALA A 87 23.32 21.48 -8.68
C ALA A 87 23.70 20.01 -8.44
N HIS A 88 24.45 19.75 -7.35
CA HIS A 88 24.77 18.39 -6.93
C HIS A 88 23.50 17.60 -6.57
N TYR A 89 22.58 18.17 -5.78
CA TYR A 89 21.32 17.50 -5.42
C TYR A 89 20.40 17.29 -6.63
N GLU A 90 20.29 18.25 -7.52
CA GLU A 90 19.52 18.10 -8.77
C GLU A 90 19.99 16.91 -9.60
N LYS A 91 21.30 16.68 -9.63
CA LYS A 91 21.89 15.56 -10.36
C LYS A 91 21.62 14.19 -9.71
N ILE A 92 21.71 14.09 -8.37
CA ILE A 92 21.62 12.79 -7.68
C ILE A 92 20.21 12.40 -7.26
N LEU A 93 19.32 13.38 -6.98
CA LEU A 93 17.98 13.09 -6.46
C LEU A 93 17.11 12.22 -7.38
N PRO A 94 17.15 12.36 -8.72
CA PRO A 94 16.38 11.48 -9.62
C PRO A 94 16.78 10.00 -9.48
N GLU A 95 18.06 9.72 -9.39
CA GLU A 95 18.59 8.36 -9.21
C GLU A 95 18.21 7.80 -7.83
N VAL A 96 18.42 8.60 -6.79
CA VAL A 96 18.04 8.26 -5.41
C VAL A 96 16.54 7.97 -5.30
N ALA A 97 15.69 8.76 -5.93
CA ALA A 97 14.24 8.58 -5.92
C ALA A 97 13.83 7.27 -6.60
N THR A 98 14.43 6.98 -7.75
CA THR A 98 14.19 5.75 -8.50
C THR A 98 14.61 4.52 -7.69
N GLN A 99 15.85 4.51 -7.21
CA GLN A 99 16.39 3.41 -6.40
C GLN A 99 15.57 3.19 -5.12
N SER A 100 15.21 4.27 -4.42
CA SER A 100 14.39 4.18 -3.21
C SER A 100 13.02 3.58 -3.48
N SER A 101 12.38 3.95 -4.60
CA SER A 101 11.08 3.40 -5.00
C SER A 101 11.16 1.91 -5.35
N GLU A 102 12.26 1.49 -5.97
CA GLU A 102 12.49 0.08 -6.30
C GLU A 102 12.76 -0.76 -5.04
N MET A 103 13.61 -0.25 -4.14
CA MET A 103 13.93 -0.95 -2.90
C MET A 103 12.70 -1.08 -2.00
N GLU A 104 11.87 -0.06 -1.90
CA GLU A 104 10.63 -0.12 -1.13
C GLU A 104 9.66 -1.18 -1.69
N ARG A 105 9.51 -1.24 -3.01
CA ARG A 105 8.68 -2.29 -3.66
C ARG A 105 9.21 -3.70 -3.39
N ARG A 106 10.53 -3.89 -3.49
CA ARG A 106 11.18 -5.18 -3.19
C ARG A 106 10.99 -5.59 -1.73
N ALA A 107 11.15 -4.65 -0.81
CA ALA A 107 10.94 -4.89 0.62
C ALA A 107 9.48 -5.28 0.91
N GLU A 108 8.52 -4.56 0.30
CA GLU A 108 7.11 -4.84 0.42
C GLU A 108 6.73 -6.22 -0.15
N GLU A 109 7.32 -6.59 -1.29
CA GLU A 109 7.10 -7.90 -1.89
C GLU A 109 7.67 -9.02 -1.01
N ALA A 110 8.89 -8.85 -0.49
CA ALA A 110 9.51 -9.82 0.42
C ALA A 110 8.71 -10.00 1.71
N GLU A 111 8.21 -8.91 2.30
CA GLU A 111 7.31 -8.96 3.46
C GLU A 111 6.03 -9.74 3.13
N ARG A 112 5.39 -9.43 2.01
CA ARG A 112 4.18 -10.10 1.53
C ARG A 112 4.39 -11.59 1.31
N GLU A 113 5.49 -11.97 0.68
CA GLU A 113 5.87 -13.37 0.46
C GLU A 113 6.13 -14.10 1.78
N THR A 114 6.84 -13.46 2.70
CA THR A 114 7.11 -14.01 4.04
C THR A 114 5.81 -14.25 4.81
N VAL A 115 4.89 -13.29 4.79
CA VAL A 115 3.58 -13.44 5.44
C VAL A 115 2.77 -14.58 4.80
N LYS A 116 2.77 -14.69 3.46
CA LYS A 116 2.12 -15.80 2.75
C LYS A 116 2.70 -17.15 3.19
N LEU A 117 4.03 -17.26 3.22
CA LEU A 117 4.71 -18.48 3.62
C LEU A 117 4.38 -18.89 5.07
N LYS A 118 4.40 -17.92 6.00
CA LYS A 118 4.05 -18.17 7.40
C LYS A 118 2.59 -18.61 7.55
N LYS A 119 1.68 -17.93 6.90
CA LYS A 119 0.26 -18.32 6.88
C LYS A 119 0.09 -19.74 6.32
N SER A 120 0.74 -20.07 5.19
CA SER A 120 0.69 -21.40 4.59
C SER A 120 1.14 -22.49 5.55
N ARG A 121 2.25 -22.27 6.28
CA ARG A 121 2.76 -23.25 7.28
C ARG A 121 1.80 -23.44 8.45
N ILE A 122 1.18 -22.36 8.94
CA ILE A 122 0.20 -22.44 10.02
C ILE A 122 -1.02 -23.26 9.57
N TYR A 123 -1.54 -22.99 8.38
CA TYR A 123 -2.71 -23.71 7.85
C TYR A 123 -2.39 -25.17 7.52
N ALA A 124 -1.20 -25.48 6.97
CA ALA A 124 -0.79 -26.86 6.74
C ALA A 124 -0.67 -27.68 8.05
N GLY A 125 -0.24 -27.04 9.14
CA GLY A 125 -0.23 -27.67 10.47
C GLY A 125 -1.62 -27.81 11.11
N SER A 126 -2.58 -27.00 10.70
CA SER A 126 -3.94 -26.94 11.24
C SER A 126 -4.94 -27.82 10.47
N ASP A 127 -4.60 -28.26 9.25
CA ASP A 127 -5.45 -29.15 8.43
C ASP A 127 -5.73 -30.49 9.14
N ARG A 128 -4.83 -30.92 10.01
CA ARG A 128 -5.03 -32.08 10.89
C ARG A 128 -6.03 -31.84 12.03
N ARG A 129 -6.51 -30.61 12.26
CA ARG A 129 -7.43 -30.21 13.32
C ARG A 129 -8.76 -29.69 12.83
N GLY A 130 -9.16 -29.95 11.58
CA GLY A 130 -10.52 -29.69 11.09
C GLY A 130 -10.82 -28.26 10.66
N ILE A 131 -9.84 -27.55 10.07
CA ILE A 131 -10.13 -26.26 9.38
C ILE A 131 -10.94 -26.54 8.11
N ARG A 132 -12.10 -25.90 7.99
CA ARG A 132 -12.98 -26.10 6.85
C ARG A 132 -12.33 -25.68 5.54
N ARG A 133 -12.60 -26.40 4.45
CA ARG A 133 -12.09 -26.15 3.09
C ARG A 133 -12.34 -24.74 2.53
N CYS A 134 -13.33 -24.02 3.04
CA CYS A 134 -13.59 -22.63 2.65
C CYS A 134 -12.44 -21.69 3.01
N ASP A 135 -11.75 -21.90 4.12
CA ASP A 135 -10.62 -21.07 4.55
C ASP A 135 -9.41 -21.21 3.62
N LEU A 136 -9.23 -22.40 3.05
CA LEU A 136 -8.17 -22.70 2.08
C LEU A 136 -8.41 -22.11 0.70
N ARG A 137 -9.69 -21.98 0.24
CA ARG A 137 -10.02 -21.32 -1.03
C ARG A 137 -9.76 -19.83 -0.96
N TYR A 138 -10.12 -19.19 0.13
CA TYR A 138 -9.87 -17.77 0.35
C TYR A 138 -8.35 -17.47 0.33
N TYR A 139 -7.56 -18.38 0.85
CA TYR A 139 -6.11 -18.28 0.86
C TYR A 139 -5.47 -18.44 -0.54
N LYS A 140 -5.96 -19.38 -1.37
CA LYS A 140 -5.47 -19.60 -2.75
C LYS A 140 -5.79 -18.47 -3.71
N MET A 141 -6.86 -17.70 -3.48
CA MET A 141 -7.25 -16.56 -4.33
C MET A 141 -6.48 -15.27 -4.07
N GLY A 142 -5.45 -15.31 -3.23
CA GLY A 142 -4.63 -14.15 -2.90
C GLY A 142 -5.35 -13.22 -1.94
N SER A 143 -4.94 -13.24 -0.69
CA SER A 143 -5.41 -12.31 0.33
C SER A 143 -5.26 -10.89 -0.18
N ILE A 144 -6.37 -10.28 -0.53
CA ILE A 144 -6.43 -8.88 -0.85
C ILE A 144 -6.25 -8.15 0.47
N ARG A 145 -5.28 -7.23 0.52
CA ARG A 145 -5.01 -6.38 1.67
C ARG A 145 -6.29 -5.72 2.16
N GLY A 146 -6.59 -5.93 3.36
CA GLY A 146 -7.59 -5.29 4.16
C GLY A 146 -7.67 -6.09 5.44
N THR A 147 -7.47 -5.46 6.57
CA THR A 147 -7.93 -5.91 7.87
C THR A 147 -9.46 -5.98 7.83
N ALA A 148 -9.99 -6.85 6.99
CA ALA A 148 -11.39 -7.20 7.08
C ALA A 148 -11.47 -8.13 8.29
N GLU A 149 -11.99 -7.61 9.36
CA GLU A 149 -12.60 -8.41 10.39
C GLU A 149 -13.45 -9.48 9.70
N TYR A 150 -13.09 -10.73 9.91
CA TYR A 150 -13.74 -11.88 9.28
C TYR A 150 -15.18 -11.94 9.80
N ASP A 151 -16.13 -11.41 9.03
CA ASP A 151 -17.54 -11.62 9.31
C ASP A 151 -17.90 -13.07 8.97
N ARG A 152 -18.05 -13.89 10.01
CA ARG A 152 -18.47 -15.30 9.92
C ARG A 152 -19.83 -15.50 9.23
N ARG A 153 -20.57 -14.43 8.96
CA ARG A 153 -21.92 -14.49 8.39
C ARG A 153 -21.97 -14.49 6.86
N SER A 154 -20.84 -14.19 6.19
CA SER A 154 -20.81 -14.15 4.71
C SER A 154 -20.40 -15.46 4.04
N CYS A 155 -20.08 -16.49 4.79
CA CYS A 155 -19.80 -17.81 4.25
C CYS A 155 -21.08 -18.67 4.26
N THR A 156 -21.95 -18.48 3.27
CA THR A 156 -23.01 -19.45 2.93
C THR A 156 -22.36 -20.65 2.22
N CYS A 157 -21.57 -21.43 2.93
CA CYS A 157 -21.30 -22.80 2.55
C CYS A 157 -22.50 -23.63 2.99
N GLY A 158 -23.28 -24.12 2.03
CA GLY A 158 -24.38 -25.04 2.30
C GLY A 158 -23.94 -26.15 3.23
N GLU A 159 -24.79 -26.47 4.16
CA GLU A 159 -24.65 -27.56 5.10
C GLU A 159 -24.36 -28.85 4.32
N TYR A 160 -23.15 -29.36 4.48
CA TYR A 160 -22.82 -30.70 4.01
C TYR A 160 -23.16 -31.63 5.16
N GLU A 161 -24.36 -32.22 5.10
CA GLU A 161 -24.74 -33.35 5.94
C GLU A 161 -23.74 -34.49 5.73
N GLY A 162 -22.87 -34.68 6.72
CA GLY A 162 -21.99 -35.82 6.79
C GLY A 162 -22.83 -37.08 6.98
N ARG A 163 -22.79 -38.02 6.04
CA ARG A 163 -23.22 -39.41 6.28
C ARG A 163 -22.23 -40.04 7.27
N PRO A 164 -22.75 -40.70 8.31
CA PRO A 164 -21.88 -41.52 9.15
C PRO A 164 -21.41 -42.75 8.36
N LEU A 165 -20.19 -43.17 8.60
CA LEU A 165 -19.65 -44.48 8.21
C LEU A 165 -20.30 -45.59 9.05
#